data_fc9975428b10179a28c8976e84bb6a56
#
_entry.id   fc9975428b10179a28c8976e84bb6a56
#
_cell.length_a   1.000
_cell.length_b   1.000
_cell.length_c   1.000
_cell.angle_alpha   90.00
_cell.angle_beta   90.00
_cell.angle_gamma   90.00
#
_symmetry.space_group_name_H-M   'P 1'
#
loop_
_entity.id
_entity.type
_entity.pdbx_description
1 polymer ?
#
loop_
_entity_poly.entity_id
_entity_poly.type
_entity_poly.pdbx_seq_one_letter_code
_entity_poly.pdbx_strand_id
1 'polypeptide(L)'
;MKNNEAPLSIRLLKMRKTIYQKSNLFNGRHKKMLGITHLRHISLITPNFEEQAKFYEKVWGLDRVDVPEEENTVYFRGAGPEHHILSLYKGAKRGLHHISFGMVDKNAVDRAAEILQSKGVRIIEKPGYLDEAGAGYGLRFIDPENRVIELSAWVEVQTSIWNKKNVDPVKLNHVVMNTKNLDMIVEFYTNVLDFKVTDWSEHQMSFLRCNRKHHSIAFNQDEHASVNHIAYEVDSVDELMRGISNVRKAGLSELWGPGRHGPGDNIFCYFQDPGGFVMEYTCYLETIEDESEWRARVWKRVPHLMDQWGIAGPPKPEARKAMGGEPDLGWVDSKVDVSLMGEK
;
A
#
# COMPACT_ATOMS: atom_id res chain seq x y z
N MET A 1 -41.40 -28.01 -22.55
CA MET A 1 -40.99 -26.59 -22.47
C MET A 1 -39.51 -26.57 -22.13
N LYS A 2 -38.65 -26.24 -23.06
CA LYS A 2 -37.19 -26.19 -22.81
C LYS A 2 -36.83 -24.80 -22.30
N ASN A 3 -36.34 -24.70 -21.08
CA ASN A 3 -35.80 -23.46 -20.53
C ASN A 3 -34.48 -23.14 -21.24
N ASN A 4 -34.52 -22.16 -22.13
CA ASN A 4 -33.33 -21.56 -22.74
C ASN A 4 -32.69 -20.58 -21.74
N GLU A 5 -31.92 -21.06 -20.80
CA GLU A 5 -31.02 -20.20 -20.04
C GLU A 5 -29.72 -20.02 -20.83
N ALA A 6 -29.36 -18.76 -21.06
CA ALA A 6 -28.12 -18.43 -21.74
C ALA A 6 -26.90 -18.97 -20.92
N PRO A 7 -25.83 -19.43 -21.59
CA PRO A 7 -24.63 -19.92 -20.92
C PRO A 7 -24.06 -18.93 -19.91
N LEU A 8 -23.51 -19.44 -18.83
CA LEU A 8 -22.95 -18.67 -17.70
C LEU A 8 -21.96 -17.59 -18.17
N SER A 9 -21.20 -17.87 -19.24
CA SER A 9 -20.25 -16.95 -19.88
C SER A 9 -20.92 -15.70 -20.47
N ILE A 10 -22.14 -15.82 -21.00
CA ILE A 10 -22.90 -14.71 -21.59
C ILE A 10 -23.56 -13.85 -20.49
N ARG A 11 -23.98 -14.47 -19.38
CA ARG A 11 -24.46 -13.74 -18.17
C ARG A 11 -23.32 -12.93 -17.53
N LEU A 12 -22.14 -13.49 -17.41
CA LEU A 12 -20.93 -12.81 -16.91
C LEU A 12 -20.49 -11.64 -17.82
N LEU A 13 -20.58 -11.80 -19.15
CA LEU A 13 -20.26 -10.73 -20.09
C LEU A 13 -21.30 -9.58 -20.04
N LYS A 14 -22.57 -9.87 -19.82
CA LYS A 14 -23.62 -8.84 -19.68
C LYS A 14 -23.52 -8.10 -18.34
N MET A 15 -23.21 -8.79 -17.23
CA MET A 15 -22.93 -8.14 -15.96
C MET A 15 -21.69 -7.24 -16.06
N ARG A 16 -20.62 -7.69 -16.74
CA ARG A 16 -19.41 -6.91 -16.99
C ARG A 16 -19.70 -5.60 -17.75
N LYS A 17 -20.54 -5.64 -18.80
CA LYS A 17 -20.95 -4.41 -19.51
C LYS A 17 -21.78 -3.46 -18.64
N THR A 18 -22.60 -3.97 -17.74
CA THR A 18 -23.46 -3.15 -16.87
C THR A 18 -22.68 -2.45 -15.77
N ILE A 19 -21.65 -3.12 -15.20
CA ILE A 19 -20.74 -2.51 -14.22
C ILE A 19 -19.87 -1.44 -14.91
N TYR A 20 -19.34 -1.73 -16.11
CA TYR A 20 -18.53 -0.79 -16.88
C TYR A 20 -19.33 0.44 -17.40
N GLN A 21 -20.62 0.27 -17.68
CA GLN A 21 -21.49 1.38 -18.11
C GLN A 21 -22.06 2.19 -16.94
N LYS A 22 -22.25 1.61 -15.76
CA LYS A 22 -22.71 2.36 -14.58
C LYS A 22 -21.64 3.29 -14.00
N SER A 23 -20.35 3.00 -14.18
CA SER A 23 -19.27 3.88 -13.75
C SER A 23 -19.14 5.16 -14.60
N ASN A 24 -19.73 5.20 -15.81
CA ASN A 24 -19.63 6.32 -16.75
C ASN A 24 -20.91 7.17 -16.88
N LEU A 25 -21.96 6.90 -16.10
CA LEU A 25 -23.25 7.58 -16.20
C LEU A 25 -23.63 8.34 -14.91
N PHE A 26 -22.70 9.10 -14.31
CA PHE A 26 -23.08 10.10 -13.32
C PHE A 26 -22.79 11.50 -13.83
N ASN A 27 -23.89 12.12 -14.29
CA ASN A 27 -23.99 13.51 -14.72
C ASN A 27 -23.56 14.51 -13.64
N GLY A 28 -22.66 15.43 -14.00
CA GLY A 28 -22.81 16.87 -13.87
C GLY A 28 -23.11 17.49 -12.50
N ARG A 29 -22.76 16.84 -11.35
CA ARG A 29 -22.50 17.55 -10.10
C ARG A 29 -21.01 17.45 -9.83
N HIS A 30 -20.33 18.58 -9.65
CA HIS A 30 -18.93 18.59 -9.19
C HIS A 30 -18.85 17.68 -7.97
N LYS A 31 -18.43 16.42 -8.17
CA LYS A 31 -18.15 15.49 -7.07
C LYS A 31 -17.04 16.17 -6.28
N LYS A 32 -17.32 16.60 -5.06
CA LYS A 32 -16.27 17.13 -4.18
C LYS A 32 -15.24 16.01 -4.02
N MET A 33 -14.07 16.17 -4.60
CA MET A 33 -12.97 15.21 -4.45
C MET A 33 -12.54 15.19 -2.98
N LEU A 34 -12.23 14.02 -2.47
CA LEU A 34 -11.72 13.87 -1.10
C LEU A 34 -10.44 14.67 -0.88
N GLY A 35 -9.58 14.76 -1.90
CA GLY A 35 -8.32 15.51 -1.83
C GLY A 35 -7.15 14.66 -1.35
N ILE A 36 -7.20 13.34 -1.49
CA ILE A 36 -6.06 12.44 -1.29
C ILE A 36 -5.03 12.73 -2.38
N THR A 37 -3.77 12.90 -1.99
CA THR A 37 -2.68 13.32 -2.88
C THR A 37 -1.65 12.22 -3.15
N HIS A 38 -1.30 11.42 -2.13
CA HIS A 38 -0.26 10.40 -2.23
C HIS A 38 -0.34 9.40 -1.07
N LEU A 39 0.31 8.26 -1.23
CA LEU A 39 0.61 7.34 -0.15
C LEU A 39 1.75 7.93 0.69
N ARG A 40 1.53 8.13 1.99
CA ARG A 40 2.48 8.78 2.89
C ARG A 40 3.38 7.76 3.59
N HIS A 41 2.81 6.93 4.44
CA HIS A 41 3.53 5.91 5.18
C HIS A 41 2.70 4.66 5.44
N ILE A 42 3.38 3.61 5.84
CA ILE A 42 2.78 2.41 6.41
C ILE A 42 3.33 2.16 7.81
N SER A 43 2.47 1.70 8.69
CA SER A 43 2.79 1.37 10.08
C SER A 43 2.54 -0.10 10.33
N LEU A 44 3.52 -0.78 10.91
CA LEU A 44 3.53 -2.22 11.12
C LEU A 44 3.66 -2.56 12.60
N ILE A 45 3.01 -3.64 13.02
CA ILE A 45 3.19 -4.24 14.34
C ILE A 45 4.10 -5.45 14.18
N THR A 46 5.08 -5.61 15.07
CA THR A 46 6.04 -6.71 14.98
C THR A 46 6.54 -7.21 16.34
N PRO A 47 6.65 -8.54 16.53
CA PRO A 47 7.34 -9.11 17.67
C PRO A 47 8.87 -9.02 17.56
N ASN A 48 9.40 -8.88 16.35
CA ASN A 48 10.83 -8.79 16.07
C ASN A 48 11.31 -7.33 15.95
N PHE A 49 10.82 -6.48 16.86
CA PHE A 49 10.95 -5.03 16.78
C PHE A 49 12.39 -4.53 16.61
N GLU A 50 13.30 -4.97 17.49
CA GLU A 50 14.70 -4.50 17.48
C GLU A 50 15.47 -4.98 16.25
N GLU A 51 15.27 -6.23 15.85
CA GLU A 51 15.96 -6.81 14.71
C GLU A 51 15.48 -6.19 13.41
N GLN A 52 14.16 -5.99 13.29
CA GLN A 52 13.55 -5.35 12.13
C GLN A 52 13.93 -3.86 12.04
N ALA A 53 13.95 -3.15 13.16
CA ALA A 53 14.40 -1.76 13.21
C ALA A 53 15.87 -1.62 12.76
N LYS A 54 16.74 -2.48 13.27
CA LYS A 54 18.14 -2.51 12.85
C LYS A 54 18.29 -2.82 11.35
N PHE A 55 17.48 -3.73 10.82
CA PHE A 55 17.50 -4.08 9.42
C PHE A 55 17.15 -2.86 8.53
N TYR A 56 16.07 -2.13 8.83
CA TYR A 56 15.67 -0.96 8.04
C TYR A 56 16.74 0.13 8.07
N GLU A 57 17.38 0.34 9.22
CA GLU A 57 18.43 1.35 9.37
C GLU A 57 19.75 0.97 8.70
N LYS A 58 20.23 -0.26 8.91
CA LYS A 58 21.60 -0.65 8.53
C LYS A 58 21.69 -1.34 7.17
N VAL A 59 20.61 -1.94 6.70
CA VAL A 59 20.60 -2.77 5.48
C VAL A 59 19.73 -2.14 4.40
N TRP A 60 18.48 -1.77 4.75
CA TRP A 60 17.48 -1.28 3.81
C TRP A 60 17.72 0.16 3.34
N GLY A 61 18.42 0.96 4.13
CA GLY A 61 18.84 2.31 3.74
C GLY A 61 17.95 3.45 4.31
N LEU A 62 17.04 3.15 5.22
CA LEU A 62 16.26 4.21 5.88
C LEU A 62 17.05 4.86 7.04
N ASP A 63 16.67 6.06 7.44
CA ASP A 63 17.15 6.71 8.65
C ASP A 63 16.07 6.66 9.74
N ARG A 64 16.48 6.44 10.98
CA ARG A 64 15.60 6.71 12.12
C ARG A 64 15.30 8.20 12.17
N VAL A 65 14.05 8.52 12.45
CA VAL A 65 13.66 9.90 12.74
C VAL A 65 14.06 10.21 14.18
N ASP A 66 14.71 11.37 14.37
CA ASP A 66 15.10 11.87 15.68
C ASP A 66 13.86 12.46 16.39
N VAL A 67 13.23 11.65 17.21
CA VAL A 67 12.09 12.01 18.05
C VAL A 67 12.38 11.54 19.48
N PRO A 68 11.70 12.11 20.52
CA PRO A 68 11.79 11.55 21.85
C PRO A 68 11.59 10.05 21.84
N GLU A 69 12.47 9.31 22.49
CA GLU A 69 12.41 7.85 22.52
C GLU A 69 11.05 7.39 23.07
N GLU A 70 10.35 6.62 22.24
CA GLU A 70 9.18 5.85 22.63
C GLU A 70 9.62 4.39 22.78
N GLU A 71 9.37 3.79 23.94
CA GLU A 71 9.85 2.43 24.27
C GLU A 71 9.38 1.37 23.25
N ASN A 72 8.24 1.61 22.59
CA ASN A 72 7.55 0.62 21.76
C ASN A 72 7.32 1.08 20.32
N THR A 73 7.87 2.22 19.90
CA THR A 73 7.66 2.77 18.55
C THR A 73 8.96 3.34 17.99
N VAL A 74 9.17 3.13 16.68
CA VAL A 74 10.27 3.75 15.93
C VAL A 74 9.79 4.17 14.56
N TYR A 75 10.24 5.35 14.12
CA TYR A 75 9.89 5.95 12.84
C TYR A 75 11.11 5.99 11.92
N PHE A 76 10.89 5.69 10.64
CA PHE A 76 11.92 5.68 9.61
C PHE A 76 11.54 6.59 8.45
N ARG A 77 12.48 7.44 8.05
CA ARG A 77 12.36 8.28 6.87
C ARG A 77 13.19 7.75 5.70
N GLY A 78 12.77 8.10 4.50
CA GLY A 78 13.58 7.99 3.28
C GLY A 78 14.33 9.29 2.97
N ALA A 79 14.94 9.33 1.79
CA ALA A 79 15.63 10.53 1.29
C ALA A 79 14.68 11.65 0.82
N GLY A 80 13.38 11.34 0.67
CA GLY A 80 12.35 12.30 0.29
C GLY A 80 11.87 13.19 1.46
N PRO A 81 10.88 14.05 1.19
CA PRO A 81 10.46 15.07 2.14
C PRO A 81 9.53 14.58 3.26
N GLU A 82 9.02 13.35 3.18
CA GLU A 82 8.10 12.84 4.21
C GLU A 82 8.79 12.73 5.57
N HIS A 83 8.09 13.12 6.63
CA HIS A 83 8.58 12.99 8.00
C HIS A 83 9.04 11.57 8.29
N HIS A 84 8.20 10.60 7.95
CA HIS A 84 8.52 9.18 7.95
C HIS A 84 7.72 8.46 6.86
N ILE A 85 8.21 7.31 6.41
CA ILE A 85 7.58 6.45 5.40
C ILE A 85 7.26 5.07 5.95
N LEU A 86 7.85 4.72 7.09
CA LEU A 86 7.61 3.50 7.82
C LEU A 86 7.62 3.79 9.33
N SER A 87 6.68 3.21 10.06
CA SER A 87 6.79 3.09 11.52
C SER A 87 6.61 1.64 11.96
N LEU A 88 7.35 1.26 12.99
CA LEU A 88 7.24 -0.04 13.63
C LEU A 88 6.72 0.14 15.04
N TYR A 89 5.75 -0.69 15.40
CA TYR A 89 5.18 -0.81 16.72
C TYR A 89 5.50 -2.19 17.29
N LYS A 90 6.01 -2.23 18.51
CA LYS A 90 6.28 -3.49 19.20
C LYS A 90 4.96 -4.15 19.59
N GLY A 91 4.79 -5.41 19.25
CA GLY A 91 3.59 -6.17 19.58
C GLY A 91 3.84 -7.68 19.60
N ALA A 92 2.93 -8.43 20.19
CA ALA A 92 3.08 -9.89 20.35
C ALA A 92 2.94 -10.67 19.02
N LYS A 93 2.27 -10.07 18.03
CA LYS A 93 2.04 -10.66 16.70
C LYS A 93 2.34 -9.63 15.63
N ARG A 94 2.79 -10.09 14.45
CA ARG A 94 2.95 -9.21 13.32
C ARG A 94 1.58 -8.83 12.73
N GLY A 95 1.48 -7.63 12.18
CA GLY A 95 0.27 -7.17 11.51
C GLY A 95 0.42 -5.75 10.97
N LEU A 96 -0.60 -5.32 10.25
CA LEU A 96 -0.76 -3.94 9.84
C LEU A 96 -1.27 -3.11 11.04
N HIS A 97 -0.62 -1.99 11.34
CA HIS A 97 -1.16 -0.99 12.27
C HIS A 97 -2.07 -0.03 11.50
N HIS A 98 -1.55 0.68 10.50
CA HIS A 98 -2.36 1.52 9.59
C HIS A 98 -1.62 1.85 8.29
N ILE A 99 -2.36 2.36 7.30
CA ILE A 99 -1.85 2.96 6.07
C ILE A 99 -2.27 4.42 6.05
N SER A 100 -1.32 5.34 5.84
CA SER A 100 -1.58 6.77 5.79
C SER A 100 -1.51 7.31 4.37
N PHE A 101 -2.51 8.13 4.00
CA PHE A 101 -2.54 8.90 2.78
C PHE A 101 -2.52 10.39 3.07
N GLY A 102 -1.69 11.13 2.33
CA GLY A 102 -1.61 12.57 2.42
C GLY A 102 -2.84 13.25 1.83
N MET A 103 -3.29 14.30 2.49
CA MET A 103 -4.40 15.16 2.06
C MET A 103 -3.89 16.53 1.63
N VAL A 104 -4.63 17.18 0.71
CA VAL A 104 -4.23 18.49 0.20
C VAL A 104 -4.16 19.56 1.28
N ASP A 105 -5.07 19.54 2.24
CA ASP A 105 -5.12 20.46 3.36
C ASP A 105 -6.02 19.96 4.52
N LYS A 106 -6.04 20.68 5.62
CA LYS A 106 -6.89 20.42 6.80
C LYS A 106 -8.38 20.37 6.44
N ASN A 107 -8.85 21.31 5.61
CA ASN A 107 -10.26 21.37 5.27
C ASN A 107 -10.69 20.12 4.43
N ALA A 108 -9.76 19.55 3.67
CA ALA A 108 -10.01 18.28 2.97
C ALA A 108 -10.18 17.12 3.96
N VAL A 109 -9.43 17.09 5.06
CA VAL A 109 -9.60 16.09 6.13
C VAL A 109 -11.00 16.21 6.76
N ASP A 110 -11.41 17.46 7.12
CA ASP A 110 -12.73 17.71 7.71
C ASP A 110 -13.86 17.27 6.75
N ARG A 111 -13.76 17.64 5.45
CA ARG A 111 -14.71 17.19 4.43
C ARG A 111 -14.73 15.69 4.23
N ALA A 112 -13.56 15.03 4.32
CA ALA A 112 -13.47 13.59 4.22
C ALA A 112 -14.24 12.91 5.34
N ALA A 113 -14.18 13.42 6.57
CA ALA A 113 -14.97 12.90 7.68
C ALA A 113 -16.48 12.96 7.40
N GLU A 114 -16.97 14.10 6.89
CA GLU A 114 -18.38 14.25 6.52
C GLU A 114 -18.81 13.24 5.45
N ILE A 115 -17.97 13.06 4.42
CA ILE A 115 -18.23 12.11 3.32
C ILE A 115 -18.23 10.66 3.84
N LEU A 116 -17.21 10.27 4.60
CA LEU A 116 -17.11 8.94 5.18
C LEU A 116 -18.32 8.63 6.08
N GLN A 117 -18.69 9.57 6.95
CA GLN A 117 -19.86 9.43 7.83
C GLN A 117 -21.15 9.30 7.02
N SER A 118 -21.33 10.11 5.97
CA SER A 118 -22.52 10.04 5.10
C SER A 118 -22.66 8.71 4.36
N LYS A 119 -21.55 7.99 4.20
CA LYS A 119 -21.47 6.66 3.56
C LYS A 119 -21.48 5.51 4.57
N GLY A 120 -21.67 5.81 5.86
CA GLY A 120 -21.71 4.81 6.93
C GLY A 120 -20.34 4.19 7.26
N VAL A 121 -19.24 4.81 6.86
CA VAL A 121 -17.90 4.35 7.19
C VAL A 121 -17.59 4.63 8.66
N ARG A 122 -17.04 3.63 9.36
CA ARG A 122 -16.69 3.75 10.77
C ARG A 122 -15.42 4.59 10.94
N ILE A 123 -15.56 5.81 11.44
CA ILE A 123 -14.46 6.66 11.87
C ILE A 123 -14.09 6.28 13.30
N ILE A 124 -12.83 5.90 13.54
CA ILE A 124 -12.31 5.50 14.86
C ILE A 124 -11.60 6.68 15.56
N GLU A 125 -10.98 7.56 14.77
CA GLU A 125 -10.41 8.82 15.25
C GLU A 125 -10.97 9.97 14.42
N LYS A 126 -11.67 10.89 15.07
CA LYS A 126 -12.27 12.06 14.42
C LYS A 126 -11.17 13.03 13.98
N PRO A 127 -11.47 13.96 13.02
CA PRO A 127 -10.52 14.99 12.65
C PRO A 127 -9.94 15.72 13.85
N GLY A 128 -8.63 15.75 13.94
CA GLY A 128 -7.87 16.34 15.04
C GLY A 128 -6.38 16.36 14.76
N TYR A 129 -5.61 16.95 15.67
CA TYR A 129 -4.17 16.80 15.63
C TYR A 129 -3.80 15.39 16.03
N LEU A 130 -2.93 14.76 15.23
CA LEU A 130 -2.49 13.39 15.43
C LEU A 130 -1.48 13.35 16.61
N ASP A 131 -1.65 12.32 17.44
CA ASP A 131 -0.72 12.03 18.54
C ASP A 131 0.32 11.02 18.04
N GLU A 132 1.16 11.48 17.11
CA GLU A 132 2.25 10.67 16.56
C GLU A 132 3.39 11.57 16.06
N ALA A 133 4.57 11.01 15.87
CA ALA A 133 5.74 11.76 15.43
C ALA A 133 5.51 12.45 14.07
N GLY A 134 5.97 13.71 13.96
CA GLY A 134 5.72 14.57 12.81
C GLY A 134 4.40 15.33 12.88
N ALA A 135 3.60 15.09 13.93
CA ALA A 135 2.32 15.75 14.16
C ALA A 135 1.41 15.71 12.91
N GLY A 136 0.70 16.80 12.64
CA GLY A 136 -0.24 16.88 11.53
C GLY A 136 -1.69 16.87 11.99
N TYR A 137 -2.60 17.03 11.05
CA TYR A 137 -4.02 17.01 11.28
C TYR A 137 -4.66 15.92 10.45
N GLY A 138 -5.34 14.97 11.07
CA GLY A 138 -5.85 13.79 10.39
C GLY A 138 -7.07 13.17 11.03
N LEU A 139 -7.53 12.12 10.45
CA LEU A 139 -8.56 11.22 10.95
C LEU A 139 -8.18 9.77 10.64
N ARG A 140 -8.73 8.82 11.40
CA ARG A 140 -8.58 7.38 11.10
C ARG A 140 -9.95 6.72 10.99
N PHE A 141 -10.08 5.82 10.03
CA PHE A 141 -11.31 5.06 9.79
C PHE A 141 -10.97 3.61 9.41
N ILE A 142 -11.99 2.77 9.38
CA ILE A 142 -11.87 1.34 9.08
C ILE A 142 -12.36 1.09 7.66
N ASP A 143 -11.54 0.41 6.84
CA ASP A 143 -11.96 -0.09 5.54
C ASP A 143 -12.85 -1.34 5.66
N PRO A 144 -13.47 -1.83 4.56
CA PRO A 144 -14.36 -3.01 4.62
C PRO A 144 -13.71 -4.31 5.13
N GLU A 145 -12.38 -4.40 5.16
CA GLU A 145 -11.65 -5.55 5.69
C GLU A 145 -11.00 -5.27 7.06
N ASN A 146 -11.54 -4.26 7.76
CA ASN A 146 -11.13 -3.89 9.12
C ASN A 146 -9.68 -3.36 9.22
N ARG A 147 -9.13 -2.81 8.14
CA ARG A 147 -7.83 -2.11 8.17
C ARG A 147 -8.01 -0.67 8.58
N VAL A 148 -7.10 -0.17 9.39
CA VAL A 148 -7.04 1.25 9.74
C VAL A 148 -6.42 2.04 8.59
N ILE A 149 -7.16 3.01 8.09
CA ILE A 149 -6.71 3.96 7.09
C ILE A 149 -6.68 5.35 7.72
N GLU A 150 -5.55 6.03 7.57
CA GLU A 150 -5.35 7.40 8.00
C GLU A 150 -5.39 8.35 6.80
N LEU A 151 -6.07 9.48 6.98
CA LEU A 151 -5.99 10.63 6.08
C LEU A 151 -5.41 11.81 6.85
N SER A 152 -4.25 12.33 6.42
CA SER A 152 -3.52 13.36 7.17
C SER A 152 -2.98 14.49 6.29
N ALA A 153 -2.99 15.71 6.84
CA ALA A 153 -2.44 16.91 6.26
C ALA A 153 -1.55 17.63 7.29
N TRP A 154 -0.70 18.56 6.83
CA TRP A 154 0.18 19.37 7.69
C TRP A 154 1.15 18.57 8.56
N VAL A 155 1.47 17.36 8.13
CA VAL A 155 2.55 16.58 8.74
C VAL A 155 3.87 17.30 8.46
N GLU A 156 4.75 17.35 9.44
CA GLU A 156 6.07 17.97 9.31
C GLU A 156 6.83 17.42 8.10
N VAL A 157 7.50 18.31 7.40
CA VAL A 157 8.36 17.96 6.29
C VAL A 157 9.80 17.89 6.77
N GLN A 158 10.52 16.85 6.37
CA GLN A 158 11.94 16.74 6.71
C GLN A 158 12.77 17.81 5.97
N THR A 159 13.42 18.64 6.76
CA THR A 159 14.32 19.71 6.26
C THR A 159 15.78 19.41 6.55
N SER A 160 16.07 18.36 7.34
CA SER A 160 17.45 17.96 7.64
C SER A 160 18.13 17.37 6.39
N ILE A 161 19.44 17.64 6.28
CA ILE A 161 20.26 17.12 5.18
C ILE A 161 20.23 15.59 5.19
N TRP A 162 19.95 15.00 4.03
CA TRP A 162 20.09 13.56 3.84
C TRP A 162 21.56 13.21 3.61
N ASN A 163 22.11 12.35 4.44
CA ASN A 163 23.44 11.81 4.23
C ASN A 163 23.36 10.64 3.23
N LYS A 164 23.82 10.88 2.01
CA LYS A 164 23.77 9.87 0.94
C LYS A 164 24.43 8.56 1.36
N LYS A 165 23.71 7.45 1.17
CA LYS A 165 24.14 6.10 1.45
C LYS A 165 24.45 5.33 0.16
N ASN A 166 24.65 4.04 0.29
CA ASN A 166 24.82 3.15 -0.87
C ASN A 166 23.48 2.91 -1.61
N VAL A 167 22.38 2.96 -0.87
CA VAL A 167 21.01 2.93 -1.38
C VAL A 167 20.17 3.90 -0.56
N ASP A 168 19.38 4.71 -1.23
CA ASP A 168 18.59 5.80 -0.63
C ASP A 168 17.12 5.68 -1.04
N PRO A 169 16.30 4.85 -0.37
CA PRO A 169 14.86 4.82 -0.65
C PRO A 169 14.27 6.22 -0.48
N VAL A 170 13.62 6.73 -1.52
CA VAL A 170 13.12 8.12 -1.54
C VAL A 170 11.80 8.24 -0.80
N LYS A 171 10.89 7.29 -1.05
CA LYS A 171 9.54 7.30 -0.51
C LYS A 171 8.92 5.90 -0.51
N LEU A 172 7.82 5.76 0.18
CA LEU A 172 6.90 4.65 -0.02
C LEU A 172 6.24 4.83 -1.40
N ASN A 173 6.48 3.87 -2.31
CA ASN A 173 5.97 3.94 -3.68
C ASN A 173 4.53 3.42 -3.77
N HIS A 174 4.32 2.20 -3.30
CA HIS A 174 3.01 1.56 -3.22
C HIS A 174 2.96 0.49 -2.13
N VAL A 175 1.74 0.10 -1.77
CA VAL A 175 1.48 -1.07 -0.94
C VAL A 175 0.54 -2.01 -1.67
N VAL A 176 0.75 -3.30 -1.54
CA VAL A 176 -0.18 -4.32 -2.04
C VAL A 176 -0.77 -5.09 -0.88
N MET A 177 -2.10 -5.19 -0.88
CA MET A 177 -2.87 -5.83 0.16
C MET A 177 -3.59 -7.05 -0.40
N ASN A 178 -3.58 -8.14 0.34
CA ASN A 178 -4.44 -9.28 0.05
C ASN A 178 -5.86 -9.00 0.55
N THR A 179 -6.86 -9.50 -0.15
CA THR A 179 -8.28 -9.25 0.13
C THR A 179 -9.12 -10.50 -0.13
N LYS A 180 -10.12 -10.74 0.72
CA LYS A 180 -11.10 -11.82 0.50
C LYS A 180 -12.08 -11.52 -0.60
N ASN A 181 -12.31 -10.25 -0.90
CA ASN A 181 -13.31 -9.82 -1.88
C ASN A 181 -12.80 -8.62 -2.66
N LEU A 182 -12.18 -8.92 -3.80
CA LEU A 182 -11.53 -7.93 -4.65
C LEU A 182 -12.53 -6.87 -5.17
N ASP A 183 -13.73 -7.29 -5.56
CA ASP A 183 -14.73 -6.36 -6.09
C ASP A 183 -15.21 -5.38 -5.01
N MET A 184 -15.51 -5.87 -3.81
CA MET A 184 -15.95 -5.06 -2.68
C MET A 184 -14.92 -4.00 -2.28
N ILE A 185 -13.65 -4.40 -2.16
CA ILE A 185 -12.59 -3.48 -1.73
C ILE A 185 -12.29 -2.44 -2.82
N VAL A 186 -12.25 -2.84 -4.08
CA VAL A 186 -12.06 -1.92 -5.21
C VAL A 186 -13.23 -0.94 -5.30
N GLU A 187 -14.47 -1.40 -5.12
CA GLU A 187 -15.65 -0.52 -5.09
C GLU A 187 -15.55 0.51 -3.96
N PHE A 188 -15.11 0.09 -2.77
CA PHE A 188 -14.91 1.01 -1.66
C PHE A 188 -13.86 2.08 -1.97
N TYR A 189 -12.66 1.68 -2.41
CA TYR A 189 -11.59 2.64 -2.68
C TYR A 189 -11.94 3.59 -3.84
N THR A 190 -12.70 3.14 -4.83
CA THR A 190 -13.10 4.00 -5.96
C THR A 190 -14.30 4.87 -5.65
N ASN A 191 -15.34 4.35 -4.99
CA ASN A 191 -16.59 5.09 -4.77
C ASN A 191 -16.59 5.90 -3.48
N VAL A 192 -15.75 5.52 -2.50
CA VAL A 192 -15.65 6.22 -1.21
C VAL A 192 -14.42 7.11 -1.16
N LEU A 193 -13.26 6.61 -1.57
CA LEU A 193 -11.97 7.30 -1.43
C LEU A 193 -11.50 8.03 -2.70
N ASP A 194 -12.29 7.99 -3.78
CA ASP A 194 -11.98 8.64 -5.08
C ASP A 194 -10.72 8.11 -5.79
N PHE A 195 -10.24 6.92 -5.43
CA PHE A 195 -9.18 6.26 -6.20
C PHE A 195 -9.67 5.90 -7.59
N LYS A 196 -8.75 5.80 -8.53
CA LYS A 196 -9.03 5.36 -9.90
C LYS A 196 -8.40 3.99 -10.13
N VAL A 197 -9.15 3.08 -10.72
CA VAL A 197 -8.57 1.84 -11.24
C VAL A 197 -7.68 2.19 -12.43
N THR A 198 -6.42 1.80 -12.33
CA THR A 198 -5.45 1.97 -13.41
C THR A 198 -5.47 0.76 -14.32
N ASP A 199 -5.27 -0.42 -13.76
CA ASP A 199 -5.19 -1.69 -14.49
C ASP A 199 -5.73 -2.86 -13.66
N TRP A 200 -5.92 -3.98 -14.32
CA TRP A 200 -6.22 -5.28 -13.73
C TRP A 200 -5.18 -6.31 -14.15
N SER A 201 -4.85 -7.26 -13.28
CA SER A 201 -4.16 -8.49 -13.64
C SER A 201 -5.17 -9.63 -13.62
N GLU A 202 -5.83 -9.84 -14.76
CA GLU A 202 -7.06 -10.65 -14.90
C GLU A 202 -8.10 -10.23 -13.85
N HIS A 203 -8.73 -11.20 -13.14
CA HIS A 203 -9.58 -10.88 -11.97
C HIS A 203 -8.91 -11.27 -10.65
N GLN A 204 -7.58 -11.29 -10.63
CA GLN A 204 -6.76 -11.65 -9.48
C GLN A 204 -6.23 -10.42 -8.74
N MET A 205 -5.89 -9.35 -9.48
CA MET A 205 -5.40 -8.11 -8.87
C MET A 205 -6.01 -6.89 -9.54
N SER A 206 -6.14 -5.82 -8.75
CA SER A 206 -6.49 -4.48 -9.23
C SER A 206 -5.47 -3.47 -8.72
N PHE A 207 -5.02 -2.59 -9.60
CA PHE A 207 -4.07 -1.51 -9.31
C PHE A 207 -4.82 -0.18 -9.26
N LEU A 208 -4.70 0.53 -8.14
CA LEU A 208 -5.45 1.76 -7.88
C LEU A 208 -4.51 2.94 -7.60
N ARG A 209 -4.85 4.09 -8.14
CA ARG A 209 -4.09 5.33 -7.97
C ARG A 209 -4.91 6.44 -7.32
N CYS A 210 -4.24 7.25 -6.52
CA CYS A 210 -4.76 8.52 -6.01
C CYS A 210 -4.09 9.74 -6.67
N ASN A 211 -3.09 9.52 -7.53
CA ASN A 211 -2.36 10.55 -8.27
C ASN A 211 -1.97 10.04 -9.67
N ARG A 212 -1.00 10.67 -10.33
CA ARG A 212 -0.57 10.31 -11.70
C ARG A 212 0.30 9.06 -11.80
N LYS A 213 0.80 8.50 -10.70
CA LYS A 213 1.55 7.23 -10.72
C LYS A 213 0.59 6.07 -10.96
N HIS A 214 1.07 5.02 -11.62
CA HIS A 214 0.25 3.86 -12.03
C HIS A 214 -0.56 3.30 -10.85
N HIS A 215 0.04 3.16 -9.68
CA HIS A 215 -0.69 2.77 -8.48
C HIS A 215 -0.01 3.27 -7.21
N SER A 216 -0.83 3.56 -6.21
CA SER A 216 -0.41 3.84 -4.83
C SER A 216 -0.78 2.69 -3.91
N ILE A 217 -1.83 1.95 -4.27
CA ILE A 217 -2.28 0.74 -3.60
C ILE A 217 -2.76 -0.27 -4.65
N ALA A 218 -2.53 -1.55 -4.40
CA ALA A 218 -3.14 -2.62 -5.19
C ALA A 218 -3.73 -3.68 -4.27
N PHE A 219 -4.73 -4.39 -4.78
CA PHE A 219 -5.39 -5.47 -4.07
C PHE A 219 -5.24 -6.78 -4.84
N ASN A 220 -4.84 -7.83 -4.14
CA ASN A 220 -4.73 -9.18 -4.66
C ASN A 220 -5.78 -10.06 -3.99
N GLN A 221 -6.59 -10.79 -4.77
CA GLN A 221 -7.56 -11.75 -4.25
C GLN A 221 -6.82 -12.88 -3.53
N ASP A 222 -7.18 -13.14 -2.27
CA ASP A 222 -6.59 -14.20 -1.44
C ASP A 222 -7.63 -14.75 -0.45
N GLU A 223 -7.23 -15.71 0.37
CA GLU A 223 -8.11 -16.36 1.36
C GLU A 223 -8.40 -15.44 2.57
N HIS A 224 -7.50 -14.51 2.87
CA HIS A 224 -7.61 -13.57 3.98
C HIS A 224 -7.01 -12.20 3.66
N ALA A 225 -7.41 -11.20 4.44
CA ALA A 225 -6.81 -9.88 4.42
C ALA A 225 -5.42 -9.93 5.06
N SER A 226 -4.40 -9.42 4.36
CA SER A 226 -3.03 -9.33 4.86
C SER A 226 -2.21 -8.32 4.06
N VAL A 227 -1.04 -7.94 4.57
CA VAL A 227 -0.05 -7.20 3.78
C VAL A 227 0.62 -8.18 2.81
N ASN A 228 0.49 -7.93 1.50
CA ASN A 228 1.18 -8.72 0.47
C ASN A 228 2.63 -8.27 0.33
N HIS A 229 2.86 -6.98 0.04
CA HIS A 229 4.20 -6.37 0.04
C HIS A 229 4.16 -4.84 0.14
N ILE A 230 5.31 -4.29 0.45
CA ILE A 230 5.55 -2.87 0.66
C ILE A 230 6.70 -2.43 -0.25
N ALA A 231 6.44 -1.51 -1.17
CA ALA A 231 7.41 -1.08 -2.16
C ALA A 231 8.02 0.29 -1.84
N TYR A 232 9.33 0.34 -1.85
CA TYR A 232 10.14 1.54 -1.61
C TYR A 232 10.79 1.99 -2.91
N GLU A 233 10.55 3.26 -3.30
CA GLU A 233 11.11 3.84 -4.51
C GLU A 233 12.59 4.18 -4.33
N VAL A 234 13.41 3.74 -5.27
CA VAL A 234 14.79 4.18 -5.45
C VAL A 234 14.94 4.89 -6.81
N ASP A 235 15.94 5.76 -6.95
CA ASP A 235 16.03 6.65 -8.11
C ASP A 235 16.43 5.96 -9.42
N SER A 236 17.10 4.81 -9.35
CA SER A 236 17.65 4.15 -10.53
C SER A 236 17.81 2.63 -10.38
N VAL A 237 18.00 1.97 -11.53
CA VAL A 237 18.38 0.54 -11.59
C VAL A 237 19.70 0.29 -10.87
N ASP A 238 20.68 1.18 -11.04
CA ASP A 238 21.98 1.06 -10.38
C ASP A 238 21.83 1.08 -8.86
N GLU A 239 20.98 1.95 -8.34
CA GLU A 239 20.70 2.03 -6.92
C GLU A 239 19.94 0.80 -6.41
N LEU A 240 18.96 0.31 -7.18
CA LEU A 240 18.27 -0.95 -6.90
C LEU A 240 19.26 -2.11 -6.80
N MET A 241 20.21 -2.22 -7.74
CA MET A 241 21.24 -3.26 -7.73
C MET A 241 22.20 -3.12 -6.54
N ARG A 242 22.51 -1.89 -6.10
CA ARG A 242 23.27 -1.66 -4.87
C ARG A 242 22.48 -2.09 -3.62
N GLY A 243 21.16 -1.83 -3.60
CA GLY A 243 20.26 -2.30 -2.55
C GLY A 243 20.26 -3.83 -2.44
N ILE A 244 20.15 -4.53 -3.57
CA ILE A 244 20.28 -6.00 -3.64
C ILE A 244 21.61 -6.45 -3.03
N SER A 245 22.72 -5.79 -3.39
CA SER A 245 24.04 -6.11 -2.85
C SER A 245 24.10 -5.93 -1.33
N ASN A 246 23.47 -4.88 -0.78
CA ASN A 246 23.44 -4.66 0.67
C ASN A 246 22.68 -5.78 1.40
N VAL A 247 21.51 -6.15 0.87
CA VAL A 247 20.69 -7.22 1.46
C VAL A 247 21.41 -8.56 1.41
N ARG A 248 22.08 -8.88 0.29
CA ARG A 248 22.92 -10.09 0.18
C ARG A 248 24.08 -10.11 1.16
N LYS A 249 24.78 -8.98 1.36
CA LYS A 249 25.85 -8.84 2.35
C LYS A 249 25.37 -9.04 3.79
N ALA A 250 24.11 -8.73 4.06
CA ALA A 250 23.44 -9.01 5.33
C ALA A 250 22.98 -10.47 5.48
N GLY A 251 23.26 -11.34 4.50
CA GLY A 251 22.95 -12.77 4.55
C GLY A 251 21.54 -13.13 4.07
N LEU A 252 20.80 -12.19 3.50
CA LEU A 252 19.46 -12.44 2.95
C LEU A 252 19.53 -12.64 1.42
N SER A 253 18.54 -13.32 0.87
CA SER A 253 18.40 -13.58 -0.56
C SER A 253 17.15 -12.92 -1.13
N GLU A 254 17.18 -12.69 -2.43
CA GLU A 254 15.99 -12.24 -3.14
C GLU A 254 14.89 -13.30 -3.07
N LEU A 255 13.72 -12.85 -2.71
CA LEU A 255 12.52 -13.66 -2.74
C LEU A 255 11.99 -13.79 -4.19
N TRP A 256 12.06 -12.69 -4.96
CA TRP A 256 11.70 -12.63 -6.37
C TRP A 256 12.34 -11.40 -7.03
N GLY A 257 12.93 -11.55 -8.21
CA GLY A 257 13.60 -10.48 -8.93
C GLY A 257 15.12 -10.69 -9.04
N PRO A 258 15.87 -9.71 -9.59
CA PRO A 258 15.32 -8.49 -10.20
C PRO A 258 14.58 -8.80 -11.51
N GLY A 259 13.60 -7.96 -11.83
CA GLY A 259 12.79 -8.08 -13.02
C GLY A 259 12.08 -6.77 -13.37
N ARG A 260 11.27 -6.80 -14.44
CA ARG A 260 10.45 -5.66 -14.87
C ARG A 260 9.00 -6.11 -15.05
N HIS A 261 8.07 -5.50 -14.31
CA HIS A 261 6.66 -5.82 -14.39
C HIS A 261 6.02 -5.39 -15.72
N GLY A 262 4.97 -6.11 -16.17
CA GLY A 262 4.07 -5.65 -17.21
C GLY A 262 3.15 -4.53 -16.70
N PRO A 263 2.28 -4.81 -15.70
CA PRO A 263 1.48 -3.76 -15.07
C PRO A 263 2.38 -2.78 -14.31
N GLY A 264 2.27 -1.50 -14.64
CA GLY A 264 3.06 -0.44 -14.00
C GLY A 264 4.47 -0.26 -14.54
N ASP A 265 4.97 -1.19 -15.37
CA ASP A 265 6.28 -1.11 -16.06
C ASP A 265 7.48 -0.86 -15.14
N ASN A 266 7.33 -1.01 -13.84
CA ASN A 266 8.37 -0.78 -12.84
C ASN A 266 9.37 -1.94 -12.76
N ILE A 267 10.61 -1.59 -12.43
CA ILE A 267 11.66 -2.56 -12.12
C ILE A 267 11.53 -2.91 -10.64
N PHE A 268 11.69 -4.18 -10.30
CA PHE A 268 11.43 -4.70 -8.98
C PHE A 268 12.49 -5.68 -8.47
N CYS A 269 12.64 -5.76 -7.17
CA CYS A 269 13.27 -6.87 -6.47
C CYS A 269 12.68 -7.01 -5.07
N TYR A 270 12.21 -8.20 -4.74
CA TYR A 270 11.51 -8.50 -3.48
C TYR A 270 12.41 -9.24 -2.51
N PHE A 271 12.24 -8.93 -1.23
CA PHE A 271 12.91 -9.55 -0.09
C PHE A 271 11.92 -9.78 1.04
N GLN A 272 12.31 -10.58 2.01
CA GLN A 272 11.57 -10.70 3.27
C GLN A 272 12.39 -10.10 4.40
N ASP A 273 11.78 -9.21 5.19
CA ASP A 273 12.41 -8.58 6.33
C ASP A 273 12.43 -9.52 7.57
N PRO A 274 13.15 -9.20 8.64
CA PRO A 274 13.18 -10.00 9.86
C PRO A 274 11.81 -10.13 10.57
N GLY A 275 10.87 -9.21 10.31
CA GLY A 275 9.49 -9.30 10.80
C GLY A 275 8.60 -10.22 9.97
N GLY A 276 9.11 -10.72 8.84
CA GLY A 276 8.38 -11.60 7.93
C GLY A 276 7.52 -10.87 6.90
N PHE A 277 7.59 -9.54 6.80
CA PHE A 277 6.94 -8.78 5.74
C PHE A 277 7.76 -8.83 4.46
N VAL A 278 7.05 -8.83 3.32
CA VAL A 278 7.70 -8.75 2.00
C VAL A 278 7.88 -7.29 1.62
N MET A 279 9.11 -6.94 1.25
CA MET A 279 9.51 -5.61 0.83
C MET A 279 10.04 -5.64 -0.60
N GLU A 280 9.83 -4.54 -1.30
CA GLU A 280 10.28 -4.34 -2.68
C GLU A 280 11.16 -3.09 -2.79
N TYR A 281 12.34 -3.19 -3.39
CA TYR A 281 12.94 -2.04 -4.06
C TYR A 281 12.32 -1.90 -5.43
N THR A 282 11.89 -0.69 -5.78
CA THR A 282 11.28 -0.42 -7.07
C THR A 282 11.74 0.91 -7.67
N CYS A 283 11.79 0.99 -9.00
CA CYS A 283 12.02 2.24 -9.72
C CYS A 283 11.23 2.27 -11.03
N TYR A 284 11.05 3.50 -11.57
CA TYR A 284 10.44 3.76 -12.87
C TYR A 284 8.97 3.34 -13.00
N LEU A 285 8.19 3.40 -11.90
CA LEU A 285 6.75 3.16 -11.97
C LEU A 285 6.09 4.11 -12.98
N GLU A 286 5.33 3.54 -13.91
CA GLU A 286 4.64 4.26 -14.99
C GLU A 286 3.88 5.47 -14.46
N THR A 287 3.96 6.57 -15.20
CA THR A 287 3.22 7.80 -14.90
C THR A 287 2.16 8.04 -15.98
N ILE A 288 0.94 8.29 -15.56
CA ILE A 288 -0.17 8.60 -16.44
C ILE A 288 -0.07 10.08 -16.82
N GLU A 289 0.34 10.35 -18.05
CA GLU A 289 0.54 11.72 -18.54
C GLU A 289 -0.78 12.41 -18.83
N ASP A 290 -1.73 11.70 -19.43
CA ASP A 290 -3.06 12.22 -19.74
C ASP A 290 -4.17 11.31 -19.17
N GLU A 291 -4.85 11.80 -18.15
CA GLU A 291 -5.98 11.11 -17.51
C GLU A 291 -7.17 10.91 -18.46
N SER A 292 -7.35 11.78 -19.45
CA SER A 292 -8.47 11.69 -20.40
C SER A 292 -8.28 10.56 -21.41
N GLU A 293 -7.04 10.18 -21.68
CA GLU A 293 -6.66 9.14 -22.62
C GLU A 293 -6.46 7.78 -21.96
N TRP A 294 -6.25 7.74 -20.65
CA TRP A 294 -6.02 6.49 -19.96
C TRP A 294 -7.22 5.55 -20.02
N ARG A 295 -6.96 4.31 -20.38
CA ARG A 295 -7.94 3.21 -20.36
C ARG A 295 -7.36 2.04 -19.61
N ALA A 296 -8.06 1.59 -18.57
CA ALA A 296 -7.64 0.45 -17.75
C ALA A 296 -7.42 -0.79 -18.63
N ARG A 297 -6.22 -1.34 -18.55
CA ARG A 297 -5.82 -2.57 -19.24
C ARG A 297 -6.13 -3.79 -18.38
N VAL A 298 -6.30 -4.94 -19.01
CA VAL A 298 -6.41 -6.23 -18.33
C VAL A 298 -5.21 -7.09 -18.75
N TRP A 299 -4.25 -7.19 -17.87
CA TRP A 299 -3.03 -7.97 -18.08
C TRP A 299 -3.25 -9.46 -17.86
N LYS A 300 -2.76 -10.27 -18.76
CA LYS A 300 -2.75 -11.73 -18.58
C LYS A 300 -1.64 -12.14 -17.59
N ARG A 301 -1.91 -13.16 -16.79
CA ARG A 301 -0.94 -13.71 -15.82
C ARG A 301 -0.04 -14.76 -16.47
N VAL A 302 0.75 -14.34 -17.44
CA VAL A 302 1.73 -15.17 -18.14
C VAL A 302 3.15 -14.73 -17.82
N PRO A 303 4.15 -15.64 -17.85
CA PRO A 303 5.51 -15.35 -17.37
C PRO A 303 6.12 -14.08 -17.93
N HIS A 304 6.05 -13.85 -19.23
CA HIS A 304 6.66 -12.70 -19.91
C HIS A 304 5.95 -11.36 -19.66
N LEU A 305 4.75 -11.36 -19.04
CA LEU A 305 4.05 -10.15 -18.57
C LEU A 305 4.20 -9.96 -17.06
N MET A 306 4.59 -11.00 -16.32
CA MET A 306 4.96 -10.88 -14.91
C MET A 306 6.39 -10.33 -14.76
N ASP A 307 7.27 -10.75 -15.65
CA ASP A 307 8.65 -10.24 -15.77
C ASP A 307 9.01 -10.11 -17.26
N GLN A 308 9.02 -8.89 -17.76
CA GLN A 308 9.31 -8.57 -19.16
C GLN A 308 10.77 -8.86 -19.53
N TRP A 309 11.69 -8.85 -18.57
CA TRP A 309 13.10 -9.17 -18.81
C TRP A 309 13.35 -10.69 -18.91
N GLY A 310 12.45 -11.50 -18.34
CA GLY A 310 12.60 -12.94 -18.31
C GLY A 310 13.75 -13.45 -17.42
N ILE A 311 14.24 -12.61 -16.52
CA ILE A 311 15.33 -12.94 -15.57
C ILE A 311 14.77 -13.62 -14.33
N ALA A 312 13.75 -13.03 -13.72
CA ALA A 312 13.13 -13.52 -12.50
C ALA A 312 12.10 -14.63 -12.77
N GLY A 313 11.44 -14.56 -13.93
CA GLY A 313 10.30 -15.42 -14.25
C GLY A 313 9.11 -15.23 -13.29
N PRO A 314 8.21 -16.20 -13.17
CA PRO A 314 7.11 -16.17 -12.20
C PRO A 314 7.62 -16.32 -10.77
N PRO A 315 6.94 -15.73 -9.76
CA PRO A 315 7.33 -15.91 -8.37
C PRO A 315 7.27 -17.39 -7.96
N LYS A 316 8.31 -17.86 -7.29
CA LYS A 316 8.42 -19.23 -6.77
C LYS A 316 7.39 -19.48 -5.65
N PRO A 317 7.13 -20.77 -5.29
CA PRO A 317 6.19 -21.09 -4.21
C PRO A 317 6.50 -20.38 -2.88
N GLU A 318 7.79 -20.25 -2.52
CA GLU A 318 8.24 -19.58 -1.30
C GLU A 318 7.87 -18.08 -1.32
N ALA A 319 8.06 -17.42 -2.46
CA ALA A 319 7.69 -16.03 -2.67
C ALA A 319 6.17 -15.84 -2.55
N ARG A 320 5.39 -16.71 -3.18
CA ARG A 320 3.92 -16.66 -3.09
C ARG A 320 3.43 -16.88 -1.66
N LYS A 321 4.03 -17.84 -0.94
CA LYS A 321 3.72 -18.08 0.46
C LYS A 321 4.02 -16.85 1.34
N ALA A 322 5.19 -16.24 1.15
CA ALA A 322 5.57 -15.04 1.90
C ALA A 322 4.63 -13.86 1.59
N MET A 323 4.26 -13.65 0.31
CA MET A 323 3.30 -12.63 -0.13
C MET A 323 1.86 -12.92 0.32
N GLY A 324 1.48 -14.18 0.56
CA GLY A 324 0.21 -14.54 1.19
C GLY A 324 0.09 -13.95 2.60
N GLY A 325 1.21 -13.87 3.30
CA GLY A 325 1.27 -13.29 4.64
C GLY A 325 0.50 -14.10 5.69
N GLU A 326 0.30 -13.49 6.84
CA GLU A 326 -0.61 -13.97 7.89
C GLU A 326 -1.83 -13.05 7.95
N PRO A 327 -3.00 -13.54 8.38
CA PRO A 327 -4.18 -12.70 8.50
C PRO A 327 -3.91 -11.44 9.33
N ASP A 328 -4.27 -10.27 8.78
CA ASP A 328 -4.21 -9.02 9.54
C ASP A 328 -5.05 -9.14 10.82
N LEU A 329 -4.51 -8.61 11.91
CA LEU A 329 -5.21 -8.59 13.21
C LEU A 329 -6.51 -7.78 13.14
N GLY A 330 -6.60 -6.85 12.16
CA GLY A 330 -7.65 -5.87 12.07
C GLY A 330 -7.59 -4.85 13.21
N TRP A 331 -8.49 -3.88 13.15
CA TRP A 331 -8.62 -2.93 14.25
C TRP A 331 -9.32 -3.58 15.44
N VAL A 332 -8.67 -3.55 16.59
CA VAL A 332 -9.22 -4.01 17.88
C VAL A 332 -9.43 -2.77 18.75
N ASP A 333 -10.61 -2.63 19.32
CA ASP A 333 -10.89 -1.52 20.24
C ASP A 333 -10.00 -1.65 21.47
N SER A 334 -9.01 -0.77 21.62
CA SER A 334 -8.04 -0.79 22.73
C SER A 334 -8.67 -0.67 24.11
N LYS A 335 -9.97 -0.38 24.19
CA LYS A 335 -10.74 -0.42 25.43
C LYS A 335 -11.15 -1.84 25.86
N VAL A 336 -10.97 -2.84 25.02
CA VAL A 336 -11.46 -4.19 25.27
C VAL A 336 -10.35 -5.25 25.37
N ASP A 337 -9.15 -5.01 24.87
CA ASP A 337 -8.14 -6.09 24.84
C ASP A 337 -6.69 -5.59 25.06
N VAL A 338 -6.39 -5.26 26.31
CA VAL A 338 -5.01 -5.02 26.80
C VAL A 338 -4.17 -6.30 26.77
N SER A 339 -4.77 -7.47 26.59
CA SER A 339 -4.08 -8.77 26.56
C SER A 339 -3.31 -9.04 25.28
N LEU A 340 -3.57 -8.29 24.21
CA LEU A 340 -2.81 -8.37 22.94
C LEU A 340 -1.57 -7.45 22.93
N MET A 341 -1.49 -6.50 23.84
CA MET A 341 -0.33 -5.67 24.12
C MET A 341 0.37 -6.30 25.33
N GLY A 342 1.29 -7.21 25.11
CA GLY A 342 2.00 -7.99 26.14
C GLY A 342 1.97 -7.40 27.55
N GLU A 343 1.63 -8.21 28.54
CA GLU A 343 1.75 -7.87 29.96
C GLU A 343 3.16 -7.33 30.26
N LYS A 344 3.18 -6.31 31.15
CA LYS A 344 4.38 -5.60 31.60
C LYS A 344 5.45 -6.50 32.17
#